data_ee8748c2ab3aee8aebb597a78b00964c
#
_entry.id   ee8748c2ab3aee8aebb597a78b00964c
#
_cell.length_a   1.000
_cell.length_b   1.000
_cell.length_c   1.000
_cell.angle_alpha   90.00
_cell.angle_beta   90.00
_cell.angle_gamma   90.00
#
_symmetry.space_group_name_H-M   'P 1'
#
loop_
_entity.id
_entity.type
_entity.pdbx_description
1 polymer ?
#
loop_
_entity_poly.entity_id
_entity_poly.type
_entity_poly.pdbx_seq_one_letter_code
_entity_poly.pdbx_strand_id
1 'polypeptide(L)'
;MTAYEKDITSRSTLHYLKGLAARWKQHFKYDKAVRIARRNGATIGGNVVMPLSLAKRANANLTIGDHVSIQTDKIDLRNPVTIGNHVIIGSETEIITTSHNIDSPEWEHKHYGITIDDYVWIPTRVMVLPSCRHIHYGGGNFQWKRCG
;
A
#
# COMPACT_ATOMS: atom_id res chain seq x y z
N MET A 1 29.27 -7.82 -27.44
CA MET A 1 28.70 -8.45 -26.23
C MET A 1 29.09 -7.62 -25.01
N THR A 2 28.13 -6.98 -24.36
CA THR A 2 28.41 -6.17 -23.17
C THR A 2 28.70 -7.07 -21.95
N ALA A 3 29.35 -6.53 -20.89
CA ALA A 3 29.58 -7.27 -19.64
C ALA A 3 28.27 -7.80 -19.04
N TYR A 4 27.14 -7.06 -19.24
CA TYR A 4 25.80 -7.44 -18.82
C TYR A 4 25.26 -8.67 -19.56
N GLU A 5 25.47 -8.76 -20.88
CA GLU A 5 25.04 -9.91 -21.68
C GLU A 5 25.79 -11.19 -21.32
N LYS A 6 27.11 -11.07 -21.00
CA LYS A 6 27.90 -12.20 -20.52
C LYS A 6 27.42 -12.72 -19.15
N ASP A 7 27.00 -11.83 -18.25
CA ASP A 7 26.49 -12.21 -16.93
C ASP A 7 25.14 -12.96 -17.02
N ILE A 8 24.27 -12.58 -17.94
CA ILE A 8 23.00 -13.27 -18.16
C ILE A 8 23.20 -14.68 -18.74
N THR A 9 24.12 -14.83 -19.70
CA THR A 9 24.34 -16.12 -20.37
C THR A 9 25.15 -17.11 -19.53
N SER A 10 25.89 -16.62 -18.53
CA SER A 10 26.71 -17.47 -17.65
C SER A 10 25.98 -18.01 -16.41
N ARG A 11 24.71 -17.61 -16.20
CA ARG A 11 23.94 -18.06 -15.03
C ARG A 11 23.62 -19.56 -15.16
N SER A 12 24.16 -20.36 -14.24
CA SER A 12 23.89 -21.79 -14.20
C SER A 12 22.40 -22.06 -14.01
N THR A 13 21.90 -23.15 -14.57
CA THR A 13 20.50 -23.62 -14.39
C THR A 13 20.10 -23.73 -12.93
N LEU A 14 21.06 -24.04 -12.05
CA LEU A 14 20.87 -24.09 -10.60
C LEU A 14 20.54 -22.69 -10.01
N HIS A 15 21.18 -21.63 -10.54
CA HIS A 15 20.90 -20.25 -10.11
C HIS A 15 19.51 -19.79 -10.55
N TYR A 16 19.11 -20.18 -11.76
CA TYR A 16 17.75 -19.94 -12.27
C TYR A 16 16.68 -20.65 -11.43
N LEU A 17 16.89 -21.91 -11.07
CA LEU A 17 15.96 -22.69 -10.23
C LEU A 17 15.86 -22.11 -8.82
N LYS A 18 16.97 -21.67 -8.22
CA LYS A 18 16.94 -20.95 -6.93
C LYS A 18 16.13 -19.65 -7.01
N GLY A 19 16.28 -18.89 -8.09
CA GLY A 19 15.52 -17.68 -8.35
C GLY A 19 14.01 -17.92 -8.49
N LEU A 20 13.65 -19.00 -9.20
CA LEU A 20 12.26 -19.46 -9.31
C LEU A 20 11.69 -19.85 -7.94
N ALA A 21 12.38 -20.67 -7.18
CA ALA A 21 11.94 -21.07 -5.85
C ALA A 21 11.76 -19.88 -4.91
N ALA A 22 12.65 -18.87 -4.95
CA ALA A 22 12.52 -17.64 -4.19
C ALA A 22 11.26 -16.83 -4.57
N ARG A 23 10.96 -16.72 -5.89
CA ARG A 23 9.74 -16.06 -6.38
C ARG A 23 8.48 -16.79 -5.93
N TRP A 24 8.45 -18.11 -6.02
CA TRP A 24 7.34 -18.93 -5.55
C TRP A 24 7.10 -18.72 -4.03
N LYS A 25 8.17 -18.78 -3.21
CA LYS A 25 8.09 -18.54 -1.78
C LYS A 25 7.53 -17.13 -1.46
N GLN A 26 7.93 -16.12 -2.23
CA GLN A 26 7.45 -14.76 -2.09
C GLN A 26 5.97 -14.64 -2.47
N HIS A 27 5.54 -15.29 -3.55
CA HIS A 27 4.14 -15.34 -3.98
C HIS A 27 3.24 -15.93 -2.90
N PHE A 28 3.60 -17.09 -2.35
CA PHE A 28 2.85 -17.71 -1.24
C PHE A 28 2.76 -16.83 0.01
N LYS A 29 3.79 -16.06 0.30
CA LYS A 29 3.79 -15.11 1.43
C LYS A 29 2.73 -14.01 1.24
N TYR A 30 2.62 -13.45 0.04
CA TYR A 30 1.64 -12.42 -0.26
C TYR A 30 0.22 -12.98 -0.33
N ASP A 31 0.01 -14.14 -0.93
CA ASP A 31 -1.29 -14.82 -0.92
C ASP A 31 -1.78 -15.11 0.49
N LYS A 32 -0.87 -15.50 1.39
CA LYS A 32 -1.19 -15.70 2.80
C LYS A 32 -1.61 -14.39 3.46
N ALA A 33 -0.92 -13.28 3.20
CA ALA A 33 -1.25 -11.96 3.73
C ALA A 33 -2.66 -11.52 3.28
N VAL A 34 -2.94 -11.61 1.97
CA VAL A 34 -4.26 -11.27 1.42
C VAL A 34 -5.38 -12.11 2.04
N ARG A 35 -5.18 -13.43 2.19
CA ARG A 35 -6.18 -14.30 2.82
C ARG A 35 -6.44 -13.91 4.29
N ILE A 36 -5.42 -13.56 5.04
CA ILE A 36 -5.58 -13.10 6.43
C ILE A 36 -6.33 -11.79 6.47
N ALA A 37 -5.98 -10.81 5.64
CA ALA A 37 -6.66 -9.53 5.59
C ALA A 37 -8.15 -9.67 5.26
N ARG A 38 -8.49 -10.50 4.27
CA ARG A 38 -9.90 -10.80 3.92
C ARG A 38 -10.67 -11.47 5.07
N ARG A 39 -10.03 -12.39 5.79
CA ARG A 39 -10.63 -13.03 6.99
C ARG A 39 -10.92 -12.03 8.09
N ASN A 40 -10.09 -10.99 8.21
CA ASN A 40 -10.25 -9.92 9.18
C ASN A 40 -11.28 -8.84 8.73
N GLY A 41 -11.96 -9.04 7.59
CA GLY A 41 -13.03 -8.18 7.09
C GLY A 41 -12.61 -7.17 6.03
N ALA A 42 -11.34 -7.11 5.63
CA ALA A 42 -10.90 -6.21 4.57
C ALA A 42 -11.38 -6.67 3.19
N THR A 43 -11.71 -5.71 2.33
CA THR A 43 -12.02 -5.96 0.91
C THR A 43 -10.74 -5.80 0.10
N ILE A 44 -10.26 -6.88 -0.51
CA ILE A 44 -8.97 -6.89 -1.23
C ILE A 44 -9.19 -7.45 -2.63
N GLY A 45 -8.73 -6.74 -3.65
CA GLY A 45 -8.76 -7.14 -5.06
C GLY A 45 -7.73 -8.22 -5.42
N GLY A 46 -7.45 -8.36 -6.71
CA GLY A 46 -6.47 -9.31 -7.26
C GLY A 46 -5.05 -8.71 -7.34
N ASN A 47 -4.04 -9.58 -7.37
CA ASN A 47 -2.63 -9.20 -7.52
C ASN A 47 -2.15 -8.13 -6.51
N VAL A 48 -2.55 -8.28 -5.26
CA VAL A 48 -2.17 -7.36 -4.17
C VAL A 48 -0.95 -7.90 -3.43
N VAL A 49 0.04 -7.05 -3.27
CA VAL A 49 1.24 -7.28 -2.45
C VAL A 49 1.17 -6.40 -1.22
N MET A 50 1.19 -7.01 -0.04
CA MET A 50 1.11 -6.28 1.23
C MET A 50 1.90 -6.98 2.34
N PRO A 51 2.39 -6.24 3.35
CA PRO A 51 3.07 -6.83 4.51
C PRO A 51 2.10 -7.68 5.35
N LEU A 52 2.62 -8.76 5.91
CA LEU A 52 1.85 -9.63 6.81
C LEU A 52 1.42 -8.89 8.09
N SER A 53 2.23 -7.94 8.56
CA SER A 53 1.91 -7.08 9.72
C SER A 53 0.67 -6.24 9.47
N LEU A 54 0.53 -5.61 8.30
CA LEU A 54 -0.68 -4.89 7.89
C LEU A 54 -1.88 -5.85 7.79
N ALA A 55 -1.70 -7.00 7.15
CA ALA A 55 -2.75 -7.99 6.98
C ALA A 55 -3.34 -8.49 8.31
N LYS A 56 -2.52 -8.66 9.34
CA LYS A 56 -2.95 -9.07 10.69
C LYS A 56 -3.79 -7.99 11.39
N ARG A 57 -3.57 -6.71 11.08
CA ARG A 57 -4.30 -5.57 11.64
C ARG A 57 -5.46 -5.10 10.77
N ALA A 58 -5.60 -5.67 9.57
CA ALA A 58 -6.66 -5.35 8.64
C ALA A 58 -8.03 -5.58 9.27
N ASN A 59 -9.00 -4.75 8.89
CA ASN A 59 -10.38 -4.82 9.34
C ASN A 59 -11.32 -4.32 8.21
N ALA A 60 -12.59 -4.17 8.48
CA ALA A 60 -13.60 -3.73 7.50
C ALA A 60 -13.36 -2.30 6.95
N ASN A 61 -12.52 -1.51 7.58
CA ASN A 61 -12.17 -0.16 7.11
C ASN A 61 -11.12 -0.17 5.99
N LEU A 62 -10.56 -1.32 5.62
CA LEU A 62 -9.56 -1.42 4.56
C LEU A 62 -10.16 -1.98 3.27
N THR A 63 -10.14 -1.16 2.23
CA THR A 63 -10.50 -1.56 0.87
C THR A 63 -9.32 -1.34 -0.07
N ILE A 64 -8.94 -2.36 -0.82
CA ILE A 64 -7.82 -2.32 -1.77
C ILE A 64 -8.30 -2.88 -3.11
N GLY A 65 -8.05 -2.15 -4.19
CA GLY A 65 -8.33 -2.58 -5.56
C GLY A 65 -7.35 -3.61 -6.10
N ASP A 66 -7.29 -3.70 -7.42
CA ASP A 66 -6.44 -4.66 -8.13
C ASP A 66 -5.03 -4.09 -8.42
N HIS A 67 -4.04 -4.99 -8.53
CA HIS A 67 -2.66 -4.64 -8.89
C HIS A 67 -2.01 -3.60 -7.97
N VAL A 68 -2.21 -3.74 -6.66
CA VAL A 68 -1.70 -2.80 -5.65
C VAL A 68 -0.47 -3.36 -4.94
N SER A 69 0.54 -2.51 -4.76
CA SER A 69 1.76 -2.83 -3.99
C SER A 69 1.90 -1.91 -2.79
N ILE A 70 1.78 -2.45 -1.59
CA ILE A 70 1.93 -1.75 -0.32
C ILE A 70 3.18 -2.26 0.39
N GLN A 71 4.14 -1.37 0.64
CA GLN A 71 5.41 -1.70 1.28
C GLN A 71 5.51 -1.21 2.74
N THR A 72 4.42 -0.69 3.27
CA THR A 72 4.33 -0.20 4.66
C THR A 72 3.22 -0.89 5.43
N ASP A 73 3.34 -0.98 6.73
CA ASP A 73 2.26 -1.38 7.63
C ASP A 73 1.72 -0.22 8.48
N LYS A 74 2.26 0.99 8.28
CA LYS A 74 1.89 2.19 9.03
C LYS A 74 0.63 2.84 8.46
N ILE A 75 -0.44 2.06 8.36
CA ILE A 75 -1.76 2.55 7.93
C ILE A 75 -2.70 2.52 9.13
N ASP A 76 -3.23 3.68 9.49
CA ASP A 76 -4.24 3.81 10.52
C ASP A 76 -5.61 3.37 9.97
N LEU A 77 -6.15 2.28 10.51
CA LEU A 77 -7.40 1.67 10.10
C LEU A 77 -8.55 1.93 11.08
N ARG A 78 -8.43 2.97 11.92
CA ARG A 78 -9.53 3.40 12.78
C ARG A 78 -10.71 3.97 11.97
N ASN A 79 -10.42 4.51 10.77
CA ASN A 79 -11.40 5.02 9.83
C ASN A 79 -11.19 4.41 8.44
N PRO A 80 -12.18 4.52 7.52
CA PRO A 80 -12.09 3.92 6.19
C PRO A 80 -10.87 4.41 5.40
N VAL A 81 -10.10 3.46 4.85
CA VAL A 81 -9.03 3.68 3.89
C VAL A 81 -9.37 2.90 2.63
N THR A 82 -9.60 3.63 1.54
CA THR A 82 -9.88 3.06 0.23
C THR A 82 -8.70 3.31 -0.69
N ILE A 83 -8.16 2.25 -1.28
CA ILE A 83 -7.05 2.28 -2.21
C ILE A 83 -7.54 1.73 -3.54
N GLY A 84 -7.43 2.53 -4.59
CA GLY A 84 -7.85 2.18 -5.95
C GLY A 84 -6.96 1.12 -6.60
N ASN A 85 -7.04 1.03 -7.92
CA ASN A 85 -6.31 0.06 -8.72
C ASN A 85 -4.94 0.61 -9.16
N HIS A 86 -3.97 -0.29 -9.40
CA HIS A 86 -2.63 0.07 -9.88
C HIS A 86 -1.90 1.10 -9.00
N VAL A 87 -2.07 1.00 -7.68
CA VAL A 87 -1.48 1.89 -6.69
C VAL A 87 -0.18 1.31 -6.13
N ILE A 88 0.83 2.16 -5.95
CA ILE A 88 2.07 1.80 -5.28
C ILE A 88 2.26 2.70 -4.05
N ILE A 89 2.41 2.09 -2.87
CA ILE A 89 2.71 2.80 -1.63
C ILE A 89 4.09 2.35 -1.14
N GLY A 90 5.02 3.31 -1.09
CA GLY A 90 6.41 3.09 -0.69
C GLY A 90 6.57 2.74 0.78
N SER A 91 7.76 2.22 1.10
CA SER A 91 8.13 1.86 2.48
C SER A 91 8.15 3.09 3.39
N GLU A 92 7.93 2.89 4.69
CA GLU A 92 7.93 3.94 5.73
C GLU A 92 6.90 5.07 5.47
N THR A 93 5.98 4.88 4.53
CA THR A 93 4.84 5.80 4.35
C THR A 93 3.86 5.62 5.50
N GLU A 94 3.35 6.72 6.04
CA GLU A 94 2.34 6.73 7.09
C GLU A 94 1.03 7.28 6.56
N ILE A 95 -0.08 6.57 6.80
CA ILE A 95 -1.44 7.04 6.48
C ILE A 95 -2.19 7.21 7.79
N ILE A 96 -2.56 8.45 8.11
CA ILE A 96 -3.19 8.83 9.36
C ILE A 96 -4.63 9.25 9.09
N THR A 97 -5.59 8.57 9.71
CA THR A 97 -7.03 8.80 9.51
C THR A 97 -7.70 9.58 10.66
N THR A 98 -6.96 9.89 11.71
CA THR A 98 -7.48 10.56 12.90
C THR A 98 -6.64 11.80 13.19
N SER A 99 -7.29 12.89 13.58
CA SER A 99 -6.65 14.12 14.05
C SER A 99 -7.40 14.65 15.26
N HIS A 100 -6.85 15.69 15.90
CA HIS A 100 -7.54 16.43 16.95
C HIS A 100 -8.20 17.70 16.38
N ASN A 101 -9.27 18.12 17.03
CA ASN A 101 -9.87 19.42 16.77
C ASN A 101 -9.06 20.50 17.47
N ILE A 102 -8.22 21.20 16.70
CA ILE A 102 -7.35 22.26 17.24
C ILE A 102 -8.10 23.52 17.68
N ASP A 103 -9.35 23.67 17.23
CA ASP A 103 -10.21 24.81 17.56
C ASP A 103 -11.04 24.56 18.83
N SER A 104 -10.96 23.37 19.42
CA SER A 104 -11.67 22.98 20.63
C SER A 104 -10.72 22.81 21.80
N PRO A 105 -11.01 23.39 22.97
CA PRO A 105 -10.19 23.24 24.18
C PRO A 105 -10.19 21.78 24.70
N GLU A 106 -11.16 20.97 24.31
CA GLU A 106 -11.27 19.55 24.71
C GLU A 106 -10.49 18.60 23.82
N TRP A 107 -9.88 19.08 22.71
CA TRP A 107 -9.07 18.29 21.79
C TRP A 107 -9.74 17.00 21.29
N GLU A 108 -11.04 17.04 21.10
CA GLU A 108 -11.78 15.87 20.62
C GLU A 108 -11.21 15.33 19.32
N HIS A 109 -11.33 14.02 19.14
CA HIS A 109 -10.87 13.35 17.94
C HIS A 109 -11.76 13.66 16.73
N LYS A 110 -11.14 14.08 15.64
CA LYS A 110 -11.78 14.15 14.31
C LYS A 110 -11.38 12.91 13.51
N HIS A 111 -12.36 12.30 12.89
CA HIS A 111 -12.23 11.06 12.13
C HIS A 111 -12.42 11.33 10.65
N TYR A 112 -11.48 10.86 9.82
CA TYR A 112 -11.49 11.11 8.38
C TYR A 112 -11.18 9.84 7.62
N GLY A 113 -12.06 9.49 6.66
CA GLY A 113 -11.70 8.49 5.65
C GLY A 113 -10.64 9.04 4.69
N ILE A 114 -9.83 8.15 4.14
CA ILE A 114 -8.84 8.48 3.10
C ILE A 114 -9.13 7.66 1.87
N THR A 115 -9.18 8.30 0.72
CA THR A 115 -9.32 7.67 -0.59
C THR A 115 -8.09 7.97 -1.42
N ILE A 116 -7.48 6.92 -1.95
CA ILE A 116 -6.39 6.96 -2.90
C ILE A 116 -6.93 6.42 -4.21
N ASP A 117 -6.96 7.22 -5.24
CA ASP A 117 -7.51 6.87 -6.55
C ASP A 117 -6.62 5.89 -7.31
N ASP A 118 -7.08 5.47 -8.48
CA ASP A 118 -6.33 4.60 -9.37
C ASP A 118 -5.04 5.26 -9.87
N TYR A 119 -4.03 4.45 -10.16
CA TYR A 119 -2.75 4.86 -10.74
C TYR A 119 -1.93 5.85 -9.89
N VAL A 120 -2.11 5.84 -8.59
CA VAL A 120 -1.35 6.70 -7.67
C VAL A 120 -0.05 6.02 -7.23
N TRP A 121 1.03 6.76 -7.23
CA TRP A 121 2.29 6.36 -6.63
C TRP A 121 2.63 7.27 -5.45
N ILE A 122 2.68 6.71 -4.24
CA ILE A 122 3.13 7.40 -3.04
C ILE A 122 4.55 6.95 -2.74
N PRO A 123 5.56 7.83 -2.83
CA PRO A 123 6.96 7.49 -2.55
C PRO A 123 7.22 7.05 -1.11
N THR A 124 8.43 6.56 -0.87
CA THR A 124 8.93 6.20 0.46
C THR A 124 8.93 7.41 1.41
N ARG A 125 8.60 7.18 2.68
CA ARG A 125 8.63 8.19 3.78
C ARG A 125 7.69 9.38 3.57
N VAL A 126 6.56 9.17 2.94
CA VAL A 126 5.49 10.18 2.82
C VAL A 126 4.54 10.03 4.00
N MET A 127 4.08 11.15 4.54
CA MET A 127 3.01 11.19 5.53
C MET A 127 1.74 11.73 4.87
N VAL A 128 0.69 10.91 4.88
CA VAL A 128 -0.66 11.27 4.43
C VAL A 128 -1.50 11.63 5.64
N LEU A 129 -1.87 12.90 5.73
CA LEU A 129 -2.64 13.44 6.86
C LEU A 129 -4.15 13.44 6.57
N PRO A 130 -5.00 13.49 7.59
CA PRO A 130 -6.46 13.52 7.45
C PRO A 130 -7.01 14.71 6.65
N SER A 131 -6.23 15.77 6.48
CA SER A 131 -6.57 16.90 5.60
C SER A 131 -6.49 16.55 4.11
N CYS A 132 -5.78 15.47 3.76
CA CYS A 132 -5.63 14.97 2.40
C CYS A 132 -6.60 13.79 2.16
N ARG A 133 -7.91 14.02 2.22
CA ARG A 133 -8.91 12.95 2.14
C ARG A 133 -8.95 12.24 0.80
N HIS A 134 -8.44 12.87 -0.25
CA HIS A 134 -8.50 12.37 -1.61
C HIS A 134 -7.16 12.60 -2.31
N ILE A 135 -6.56 11.54 -2.82
CA ILE A 135 -5.27 11.57 -3.52
C ILE A 135 -5.51 11.10 -4.95
N HIS A 136 -5.26 11.98 -5.91
CA HIS A 136 -5.44 11.71 -7.33
C HIS A 136 -4.12 11.66 -8.07
N TYR A 137 -4.10 10.88 -9.15
CA TYR A 137 -3.11 11.03 -10.20
C TYR A 137 -3.57 12.15 -11.14
N GLY A 138 -2.91 13.30 -11.10
CA GLY A 138 -3.16 14.40 -12.02
C GLY A 138 -2.03 14.54 -13.02
N GLY A 139 -2.11 13.87 -14.17
CA GLY A 139 -1.36 14.15 -15.42
C GLY A 139 0.06 14.73 -15.28
N GLY A 140 0.95 14.11 -14.49
CA GLY A 140 2.34 14.53 -14.34
C GLY A 140 2.66 15.45 -13.16
N ASN A 141 1.68 15.92 -12.42
CA ASN A 141 1.89 16.67 -11.18
C ASN A 141 1.03 16.10 -10.04
N PHE A 142 1.64 15.85 -8.89
CA PHE A 142 0.94 15.55 -7.65
C PHE A 142 0.04 16.74 -7.28
N GLN A 143 -1.26 16.59 -7.44
CA GLN A 143 -2.21 17.60 -6.98
C GLN A 143 -2.86 17.13 -5.68
N TRP A 144 -2.46 17.77 -4.59
CA TRP A 144 -3.18 17.69 -3.33
C TRP A 144 -4.41 18.59 -3.41
N LYS A 145 -5.59 18.04 -3.60
CA LYS A 145 -6.81 18.84 -3.36
C LYS A 145 -7.01 18.96 -1.86
N ARG A 146 -6.74 20.14 -1.33
CA ARG A 146 -7.24 20.56 -0.03
C ARG A 146 -8.76 20.57 -0.13
N CYS A 147 -9.42 19.63 0.53
CA CYS A 147 -10.86 19.74 0.77
C CYS A 147 -11.07 20.86 1.80
N GLY A 148 -11.73 21.95 1.38
CA GLY A 148 -12.20 22.99 2.28
C GLY A 148 -13.28 22.51 3.24
#